data_dfee11c9382f86aa0bf868991ab1f9bf
#
_entry.id   dfee11c9382f86aa0bf868991ab1f9bf
#
_cell.length_a   1.000
_cell.length_b   1.000
_cell.length_c   1.000
_cell.angle_alpha   90.00
_cell.angle_beta   90.00
_cell.angle_gamma   90.00
#
_symmetry.space_group_name_H-M   'P 1'
#
loop_
_entity.id
_entity.type
_entity.pdbx_description
1 polymer ?
#
loop_
_entity_poly.entity_id
_entity_poly.type
_entity_poly.pdbx_seq_one_letter_code
_entity_poly.pdbx_strand_id
1 'polypeptide(L)'
;HPDDYQNFNYTCNGSISKEDVRITCYEGEVHGYENLEQAFVHSCNGAFAQIGMEVNNDSYRKLCESFLFNKDLPIDLPSSQSLFRLSSNASYGEEMMTAIGQGETVVSPFEMALVAATVANGGTMMNPYYIDHIETYDGDIVKQYAPVKYKELMSEEEVDILSGFMKEVVTDGTARKISGEEYTAAGKTGSAEYGSEGGAEGTHSWFVGYLDAENPKLAISVIIEDGGSGSSSAVPAAKMVFDKWWYELQYQQ
;
A
#
# COMPACT_ATOMS: atom_id res chain seq x y z
N HIS A 1 -10.35 -2.13 -14.00
CA HIS A 1 -9.67 -1.92 -15.28
C HIS A 1 -9.69 -0.43 -15.62
N PRO A 2 -8.62 0.15 -16.23
CA PRO A 2 -8.58 1.57 -16.57
C PRO A 2 -9.81 2.08 -17.34
N ASP A 3 -10.37 1.26 -18.24
CA ASP A 3 -11.53 1.61 -19.04
C ASP A 3 -12.85 1.67 -18.24
N ASP A 4 -12.91 1.02 -17.08
CA ASP A 4 -14.17 0.76 -16.37
C ASP A 4 -14.25 1.41 -14.98
N TYR A 5 -13.13 1.85 -14.38
CA TYR A 5 -13.12 2.32 -13.01
C TYR A 5 -14.04 3.52 -12.75
N GLN A 6 -14.26 4.36 -13.78
CA GLN A 6 -15.16 5.52 -13.69
C GLN A 6 -16.64 5.14 -13.59
N ASN A 7 -16.98 3.88 -13.92
CA ASN A 7 -18.33 3.39 -13.82
C ASN A 7 -18.67 2.90 -12.41
N PHE A 8 -17.67 2.72 -11.54
CA PHE A 8 -17.89 2.30 -10.17
C PHE A 8 -18.53 3.41 -9.35
N ASN A 9 -19.60 3.05 -8.65
CA ASN A 9 -20.27 3.93 -7.70
C ASN A 9 -20.78 3.12 -6.52
N TYR A 10 -20.67 3.68 -5.33
CA TYR A 10 -21.12 3.07 -4.09
C TYR A 10 -21.82 4.10 -3.19
N THR A 11 -22.87 3.68 -2.47
CA THR A 11 -23.48 4.52 -1.43
C THR A 11 -23.15 3.92 -0.08
N CYS A 12 -22.19 4.53 0.61
CA CYS A 12 -21.74 4.12 1.93
C CYS A 12 -22.70 4.60 3.02
N ASN A 13 -23.27 3.65 3.74
CA ASN A 13 -24.10 3.90 4.93
C ASN A 13 -23.39 3.48 6.24
N GLY A 14 -22.03 3.46 6.23
CA GLY A 14 -21.21 3.08 7.37
C GLY A 14 -20.94 1.59 7.49
N SER A 15 -21.63 0.74 6.75
CA SER A 15 -21.38 -0.71 6.71
C SER A 15 -22.00 -1.37 5.50
N ILE A 16 -21.46 -2.56 5.15
CA ILE A 16 -22.04 -3.48 4.17
C ILE A 16 -22.23 -4.84 4.83
N SER A 17 -23.27 -5.58 4.45
CA SER A 17 -23.48 -6.95 4.92
C SER A 17 -23.77 -7.88 3.76
N LYS A 18 -23.21 -9.07 3.82
CA LYS A 18 -23.49 -10.16 2.87
C LYS A 18 -23.49 -11.46 3.65
N GLU A 19 -24.57 -12.25 3.51
CA GLU A 19 -24.80 -13.43 4.34
C GLU A 19 -24.65 -13.10 5.85
N ASP A 20 -23.84 -13.85 6.59
CA ASP A 20 -23.62 -13.65 8.02
C ASP A 20 -22.45 -12.70 8.34
N VAL A 21 -21.81 -12.10 7.31
CA VAL A 21 -20.67 -11.20 7.48
C VAL A 21 -21.09 -9.74 7.33
N ARG A 22 -20.61 -8.91 8.24
CA ARG A 22 -20.77 -7.46 8.21
C ARG A 22 -19.41 -6.79 8.31
N ILE A 23 -19.13 -5.90 7.35
CA ILE A 23 -17.97 -5.02 7.35
C ILE A 23 -18.44 -3.61 7.68
N THR A 24 -17.77 -2.95 8.62
CA THR A 24 -18.03 -1.55 8.99
C THR A 24 -16.88 -0.67 8.51
N CYS A 25 -17.19 0.57 8.11
CA CYS A 25 -16.17 1.59 7.97
C CYS A 25 -15.60 1.96 9.35
N TYR A 26 -14.42 2.58 9.38
CA TYR A 26 -13.75 2.96 10.61
C TYR A 26 -14.72 3.78 11.49
N GLU A 27 -14.89 3.39 12.75
CA GLU A 27 -15.85 4.00 13.70
C GLU A 27 -17.31 4.13 13.16
N GLY A 28 -17.67 3.38 12.12
CA GLY A 28 -19.01 3.44 11.50
C GLY A 28 -19.25 4.67 10.64
N GLU A 29 -18.20 5.33 10.17
CA GLU A 29 -18.28 6.55 9.35
C GLU A 29 -19.13 6.32 8.08
N VAL A 30 -20.01 7.28 7.80
CA VAL A 30 -20.89 7.27 6.63
C VAL A 30 -20.35 8.23 5.58
N HIS A 31 -19.81 7.68 4.48
CA HIS A 31 -19.21 8.49 3.42
C HIS A 31 -20.24 9.01 2.38
N GLY A 32 -21.43 8.40 2.32
CA GLY A 32 -22.45 8.77 1.35
C GLY A 32 -22.19 8.18 -0.04
N TYR A 33 -22.55 8.94 -1.08
CA TYR A 33 -22.31 8.51 -2.47
C TYR A 33 -20.88 8.80 -2.88
N GLU A 34 -20.17 7.79 -3.36
CA GLU A 34 -18.75 7.83 -3.74
C GLU A 34 -18.50 7.13 -5.07
N ASN A 35 -17.63 7.69 -5.90
CA ASN A 35 -16.97 6.98 -6.97
C ASN A 35 -15.74 6.21 -6.43
N LEU A 36 -14.99 5.50 -7.30
CA LEU A 36 -13.83 4.71 -6.88
C LEU A 36 -12.72 5.56 -6.24
N GLU A 37 -12.43 6.74 -6.81
CA GLU A 37 -11.43 7.67 -6.28
C GLU A 37 -11.79 8.12 -4.87
N GLN A 38 -13.02 8.60 -4.66
CA GLN A 38 -13.50 9.04 -3.35
C GLN A 38 -13.49 7.89 -2.34
N ALA A 39 -13.92 6.69 -2.73
CA ALA A 39 -13.85 5.50 -1.88
C ALA A 39 -12.41 5.13 -1.48
N PHE A 40 -11.44 5.31 -2.38
CA PHE A 40 -10.02 5.11 -2.10
C PHE A 40 -9.48 6.17 -1.14
N VAL A 41 -9.79 7.44 -1.38
CA VAL A 41 -9.35 8.61 -0.60
C VAL A 41 -9.86 8.54 0.83
N HIS A 42 -11.15 8.24 1.01
CA HIS A 42 -11.78 8.08 2.33
C HIS A 42 -11.51 6.71 2.97
N SER A 43 -10.88 5.78 2.23
CA SER A 43 -10.65 4.41 2.72
C SER A 43 -11.97 3.69 3.09
N CYS A 44 -12.98 3.76 2.21
CA CYS A 44 -14.31 3.23 2.44
C CYS A 44 -14.31 1.69 2.42
N ASN A 45 -14.39 1.05 3.59
CA ASN A 45 -14.42 -0.41 3.68
C ASN A 45 -15.62 -1.01 2.94
N GLY A 46 -16.79 -0.35 2.98
CA GLY A 46 -17.99 -0.83 2.29
C GLY A 46 -17.82 -0.92 0.77
N ALA A 47 -17.22 0.11 0.17
CA ALA A 47 -16.94 0.15 -1.26
C ALA A 47 -15.94 -0.95 -1.67
N PHE A 48 -14.83 -1.10 -0.94
CA PHE A 48 -13.82 -2.11 -1.24
C PHE A 48 -14.31 -3.53 -0.95
N ALA A 49 -15.13 -3.74 0.07
CA ALA A 49 -15.79 -5.02 0.30
C ALA A 49 -16.71 -5.41 -0.86
N GLN A 50 -17.45 -4.44 -1.44
CA GLN A 50 -18.26 -4.71 -2.64
C GLN A 50 -17.36 -5.09 -3.84
N ILE A 51 -16.28 -4.35 -4.07
CA ILE A 51 -15.32 -4.67 -5.13
C ILE A 51 -14.75 -6.08 -4.95
N GLY A 52 -14.43 -6.46 -3.71
CA GLY A 52 -13.92 -7.80 -3.40
C GLY A 52 -14.84 -8.93 -3.84
N MET A 53 -16.15 -8.76 -3.70
CA MET A 53 -17.14 -9.74 -4.14
C MET A 53 -17.35 -9.78 -5.67
N GLU A 54 -16.92 -8.74 -6.38
CA GLU A 54 -17.09 -8.62 -7.85
C GLU A 54 -15.83 -9.01 -8.62
N VAL A 55 -14.66 -8.97 -7.99
CA VAL A 55 -13.37 -9.29 -8.60
C VAL A 55 -13.22 -10.82 -8.71
N ASN A 56 -12.67 -11.29 -9.83
CA ASN A 56 -12.32 -12.70 -9.98
C ASN A 56 -11.13 -13.07 -9.07
N ASN A 57 -11.35 -13.99 -8.10
CA ASN A 57 -10.37 -14.38 -7.09
C ASN A 57 -9.07 -14.92 -7.67
N ASP A 58 -9.14 -15.68 -8.79
CA ASP A 58 -7.93 -16.21 -9.44
C ASP A 58 -7.09 -15.11 -10.09
N SER A 59 -7.75 -14.12 -10.68
CA SER A 59 -7.07 -12.96 -11.27
C SER A 59 -6.45 -12.08 -10.17
N TYR A 60 -7.16 -11.85 -9.07
CA TYR A 60 -6.66 -11.10 -7.92
C TYR A 60 -5.44 -11.79 -7.31
N ARG A 61 -5.51 -13.11 -7.08
CA ARG A 61 -4.36 -13.88 -6.58
C ARG A 61 -3.15 -13.78 -7.51
N LYS A 62 -3.34 -13.96 -8.83
CA LYS A 62 -2.26 -13.85 -9.80
C LYS A 62 -1.62 -12.45 -9.83
N LEU A 63 -2.42 -11.40 -9.65
CA LEU A 63 -1.92 -10.04 -9.52
C LEU A 63 -1.06 -9.91 -8.26
N CYS A 64 -1.52 -10.33 -7.10
CA CYS A 64 -0.73 -10.32 -5.86
C CYS A 64 0.55 -11.15 -6.00
N GLU A 65 0.50 -12.34 -6.60
CA GLU A 65 1.69 -13.15 -6.87
C GLU A 65 2.66 -12.50 -7.87
N SER A 66 2.18 -11.63 -8.74
CA SER A 66 3.05 -10.84 -9.61
C SER A 66 3.81 -9.76 -8.84
N PHE A 67 3.23 -9.27 -7.75
CA PHE A 67 3.84 -8.37 -6.77
C PHE A 67 4.62 -9.11 -5.66
N LEU A 68 4.97 -10.37 -5.87
CA LEU A 68 5.79 -11.24 -5.02
C LEU A 68 5.09 -11.85 -3.79
N PHE A 69 3.81 -11.63 -3.58
CA PHE A 69 3.10 -12.41 -2.56
C PHE A 69 3.25 -13.91 -2.82
N ASN A 70 3.36 -14.69 -1.75
CA ASN A 70 3.63 -16.15 -1.79
C ASN A 70 4.97 -16.54 -2.44
N LYS A 71 5.91 -15.59 -2.55
CA LYS A 71 7.24 -15.81 -3.14
C LYS A 71 8.34 -15.19 -2.26
N ASP A 72 9.55 -15.68 -2.44
CA ASP A 72 10.71 -15.04 -1.83
C ASP A 72 11.04 -13.74 -2.55
N LEU A 73 11.43 -12.73 -1.77
CA LEU A 73 11.86 -11.45 -2.32
C LEU A 73 13.23 -11.59 -2.99
N PRO A 74 13.47 -10.91 -4.12
CA PRO A 74 14.74 -11.01 -4.87
C PRO A 74 15.85 -10.17 -4.20
N ILE A 75 16.20 -10.50 -2.95
CA ILE A 75 17.23 -9.83 -2.16
C ILE A 75 18.03 -10.85 -1.36
N ASP A 76 19.34 -10.63 -1.23
CA ASP A 76 20.26 -11.52 -0.50
C ASP A 76 20.25 -11.30 1.02
N LEU A 77 19.12 -10.82 1.57
CA LEU A 77 18.88 -10.66 3.01
C LEU A 77 17.75 -11.58 3.46
N PRO A 78 17.80 -12.08 4.71
CA PRO A 78 16.67 -12.77 5.30
C PRO A 78 15.43 -11.88 5.27
N SER A 79 14.36 -12.34 4.68
CA SER A 79 13.09 -11.62 4.58
C SER A 79 11.92 -12.53 4.89
N SER A 80 10.86 -11.96 5.47
CA SER A 80 9.60 -12.68 5.67
C SER A 80 8.78 -12.62 4.40
N GLN A 81 8.24 -13.76 4.01
CA GLN A 81 7.33 -13.86 2.87
C GLN A 81 5.96 -13.28 3.22
N SER A 82 5.43 -12.43 2.35
CA SER A 82 4.02 -12.02 2.45
C SER A 82 3.11 -13.11 1.88
N LEU A 83 1.95 -13.26 2.49
CA LEU A 83 1.02 -14.34 2.15
C LEU A 83 -0.32 -13.77 1.69
N PHE A 84 -0.76 -14.20 0.52
CA PHE A 84 -2.09 -13.96 0.00
C PHE A 84 -2.83 -15.29 -0.15
N ARG A 85 -3.90 -15.48 0.61
CA ARG A 85 -4.54 -16.80 0.79
C ARG A 85 -5.94 -16.93 0.19
N LEU A 86 -6.44 -15.90 -0.49
CA LEU A 86 -7.77 -15.96 -1.09
C LEU A 86 -7.86 -17.11 -2.10
N SER A 87 -8.77 -18.04 -1.86
CA SER A 87 -9.01 -19.18 -2.75
C SER A 87 -9.99 -18.83 -3.87
N SER A 88 -10.00 -19.64 -4.95
CA SER A 88 -10.99 -19.49 -6.03
C SER A 88 -12.43 -19.76 -5.57
N ASN A 89 -12.61 -20.47 -4.46
CA ASN A 89 -13.91 -20.83 -3.88
C ASN A 89 -14.10 -20.13 -2.52
N ALA A 90 -13.51 -18.96 -2.34
CA ALA A 90 -13.66 -18.19 -1.10
C ALA A 90 -15.13 -17.82 -0.87
N SER A 91 -15.50 -17.73 0.40
CA SER A 91 -16.80 -17.17 0.80
C SER A 91 -16.83 -15.66 0.60
N TYR A 92 -18.02 -15.08 0.53
CA TYR A 92 -18.16 -13.62 0.49
C TYR A 92 -17.44 -12.93 1.66
N GLY A 93 -17.43 -13.54 2.84
CA GLY A 93 -16.71 -13.00 3.99
C GLY A 93 -15.21 -12.91 3.76
N GLU A 94 -14.59 -13.96 3.21
CA GLU A 94 -13.17 -13.98 2.88
C GLU A 94 -12.84 -12.96 1.77
N GLU A 95 -13.70 -12.85 0.74
CA GLU A 95 -13.55 -11.87 -0.33
C GLU A 95 -13.61 -10.43 0.19
N MET A 96 -14.62 -10.12 0.99
CA MET A 96 -14.82 -8.80 1.60
C MET A 96 -13.66 -8.43 2.52
N MET A 97 -13.25 -9.34 3.42
CA MET A 97 -12.15 -9.11 4.37
C MET A 97 -10.82 -8.92 3.64
N THR A 98 -10.52 -9.77 2.65
CA THR A 98 -9.29 -9.66 1.87
C THR A 98 -9.22 -8.34 1.10
N ALA A 99 -10.33 -7.89 0.52
CA ALA A 99 -10.38 -6.66 -0.27
C ALA A 99 -10.14 -5.39 0.54
N ILE A 100 -10.45 -5.41 1.84
CA ILE A 100 -10.13 -4.31 2.77
C ILE A 100 -8.77 -4.47 3.46
N GLY A 101 -7.97 -5.49 3.06
CA GLY A 101 -6.65 -5.74 3.62
C GLY A 101 -6.65 -6.41 4.99
N GLN A 102 -7.71 -7.15 5.30
CA GLN A 102 -7.89 -7.93 6.54
C GLN A 102 -7.91 -9.44 6.25
N GLY A 103 -8.32 -10.24 7.21
CA GLY A 103 -8.43 -11.68 7.08
C GLY A 103 -7.08 -12.39 7.18
N GLU A 104 -6.82 -13.36 6.29
CA GLU A 104 -5.60 -14.18 6.32
C GLU A 104 -4.42 -13.60 5.50
N THR A 105 -4.56 -12.41 4.93
CA THR A 105 -3.48 -11.74 4.22
C THR A 105 -2.43 -11.23 5.20
N VAL A 106 -1.18 -11.59 4.98
CA VAL A 106 -0.03 -11.16 5.79
C VAL A 106 0.98 -10.48 4.90
N VAL A 107 1.45 -9.30 5.28
CA VAL A 107 2.41 -8.53 4.49
C VAL A 107 3.64 -8.15 5.30
N SER A 108 4.80 -8.17 4.64
CA SER A 108 6.01 -7.59 5.21
C SER A 108 6.09 -6.09 4.88
N PRO A 109 6.60 -5.24 5.79
CA PRO A 109 6.82 -3.83 5.49
C PRO A 109 7.73 -3.62 4.28
N PHE A 110 8.73 -4.49 4.10
CA PHE A 110 9.65 -4.39 2.98
C PHE A 110 8.94 -4.63 1.63
N GLU A 111 8.06 -5.63 1.54
CA GLU A 111 7.29 -5.86 0.32
C GLU A 111 6.32 -4.71 0.02
N MET A 112 5.68 -4.15 1.05
CA MET A 112 4.83 -2.97 0.85
C MET A 112 5.63 -1.74 0.40
N ALA A 113 6.89 -1.60 0.83
CA ALA A 113 7.79 -0.57 0.29
C ALA A 113 8.12 -0.83 -1.20
N LEU A 114 8.30 -2.09 -1.61
CA LEU A 114 8.49 -2.44 -3.03
C LEU A 114 7.24 -2.17 -3.87
N VAL A 115 6.05 -2.41 -3.32
CA VAL A 115 4.78 -2.05 -3.99
C VAL A 115 4.71 -0.54 -4.21
N ALA A 116 4.95 0.27 -3.15
CA ALA A 116 4.98 1.72 -3.27
C ALA A 116 6.05 2.21 -4.26
N ALA A 117 7.26 1.62 -4.22
CA ALA A 117 8.34 1.92 -5.15
C ALA A 117 7.98 1.55 -6.60
N THR A 118 7.20 0.49 -6.81
CA THR A 118 6.73 0.10 -8.15
C THR A 118 5.81 1.16 -8.75
N VAL A 119 4.85 1.66 -7.96
CA VAL A 119 3.97 2.76 -8.40
C VAL A 119 4.79 4.01 -8.67
N ALA A 120 5.66 4.40 -7.74
CA ALA A 120 6.56 5.55 -7.87
C ALA A 120 7.49 5.47 -9.10
N ASN A 121 7.85 4.27 -9.53
CA ASN A 121 8.74 4.00 -10.68
C ASN A 121 7.97 3.65 -11.95
N GLY A 122 6.79 4.23 -12.16
CA GLY A 122 6.02 4.08 -13.38
C GLY A 122 5.57 2.64 -13.67
N GLY A 123 5.22 1.88 -12.62
CA GLY A 123 4.72 0.49 -12.74
C GLY A 123 5.80 -0.58 -12.88
N THR A 124 7.06 -0.18 -12.87
CA THR A 124 8.20 -1.11 -12.99
C THR A 124 8.80 -1.43 -11.63
N MET A 125 8.70 -2.69 -11.20
CA MET A 125 9.41 -3.19 -10.02
C MET A 125 10.88 -3.43 -10.35
N MET A 126 11.77 -2.96 -9.48
CA MET A 126 13.21 -3.18 -9.56
C MET A 126 13.63 -4.25 -8.55
N ASN A 127 14.70 -5.00 -8.85
CA ASN A 127 15.34 -5.83 -7.84
C ASN A 127 15.96 -4.93 -6.77
N PRO A 128 15.58 -5.09 -5.51
CA PRO A 128 16.21 -4.32 -4.44
C PRO A 128 17.65 -4.77 -4.24
N TYR A 129 18.55 -3.83 -3.98
CA TYR A 129 19.94 -4.09 -3.59
C TYR A 129 20.37 -3.06 -2.55
N TYR A 130 21.31 -3.42 -1.71
CA TYR A 130 21.81 -2.59 -0.61
C TYR A 130 23.33 -2.42 -0.63
N ILE A 131 23.99 -3.09 -1.56
CA ILE A 131 25.43 -2.95 -1.79
C ILE A 131 25.60 -2.17 -3.09
N ASP A 132 26.18 -0.98 -3.00
CA ASP A 132 26.49 -0.17 -4.17
C ASP A 132 27.70 -0.72 -4.92
N HIS A 133 28.81 -0.96 -4.20
CA HIS A 133 30.01 -1.52 -4.78
C HIS A 133 30.84 -2.32 -3.76
N ILE A 134 31.80 -3.05 -4.25
CA ILE A 134 32.84 -3.73 -3.48
C ILE A 134 34.17 -3.14 -3.92
N GLU A 135 34.96 -2.65 -2.97
CA GLU A 135 36.30 -2.09 -3.22
C GLU A 135 37.40 -2.86 -2.48
N THR A 136 38.62 -2.74 -2.96
CA THR A 136 39.82 -3.18 -2.25
C THR A 136 40.16 -2.21 -1.11
N TYR A 137 41.10 -2.59 -0.24
CA TYR A 137 41.59 -1.71 0.81
C TYR A 137 42.20 -0.40 0.24
N ASP A 138 42.78 -0.45 -0.95
CA ASP A 138 43.38 0.70 -1.63
C ASP A 138 42.39 1.57 -2.42
N GLY A 139 41.06 1.23 -2.37
CA GLY A 139 39.99 1.98 -2.99
C GLY A 139 39.69 1.61 -4.44
N ASP A 140 40.29 0.55 -5.00
CA ASP A 140 39.97 0.08 -6.33
C ASP A 140 38.63 -0.67 -6.35
N ILE A 141 37.71 -0.26 -7.21
CA ILE A 141 36.39 -0.92 -7.34
C ILE A 141 36.57 -2.29 -7.99
N VAL A 142 36.26 -3.33 -7.24
CA VAL A 142 36.26 -4.73 -7.68
C VAL A 142 34.96 -5.09 -8.38
N LYS A 143 33.83 -4.58 -7.89
CA LYS A 143 32.51 -4.83 -8.43
C LYS A 143 31.61 -3.65 -8.16
N GLN A 144 30.91 -3.18 -9.18
CA GLN A 144 29.83 -2.19 -9.08
C GLN A 144 28.49 -2.88 -9.30
N TYR A 145 27.49 -2.57 -8.46
CA TYR A 145 26.12 -2.98 -8.66
C TYR A 145 25.35 -1.87 -9.37
N ALA A 146 24.35 -2.24 -10.13
CA ALA A 146 23.49 -1.31 -10.85
C ALA A 146 22.03 -1.73 -10.69
N PRO A 147 21.09 -0.78 -10.80
CA PRO A 147 19.66 -1.10 -10.79
C PRO A 147 19.30 -2.13 -11.86
N VAL A 148 18.59 -3.20 -11.48
CA VAL A 148 18.12 -4.26 -12.37
C VAL A 148 16.61 -4.32 -12.34
N LYS A 149 15.97 -4.22 -13.51
CA LYS A 149 14.53 -4.39 -13.64
C LYS A 149 14.14 -5.82 -13.28
N TYR A 150 13.20 -5.96 -12.33
CA TYR A 150 12.54 -7.22 -12.05
C TYR A 150 11.45 -7.48 -13.08
N LYS A 151 10.42 -6.63 -13.11
CA LYS A 151 9.27 -6.80 -14.01
C LYS A 151 8.46 -5.51 -14.10
N GLU A 152 7.86 -5.27 -15.26
CA GLU A 152 6.78 -4.30 -15.43
C GLU A 152 5.46 -4.92 -14.99
N LEU A 153 4.82 -4.32 -14.02
CA LEU A 153 3.65 -4.85 -13.32
C LEU A 153 2.39 -4.05 -13.57
N MET A 154 2.53 -2.78 -13.95
CA MET A 154 1.44 -1.87 -14.23
C MET A 154 1.73 -1.10 -15.52
N SER A 155 0.71 -0.79 -16.28
CA SER A 155 0.77 0.14 -17.40
C SER A 155 0.89 1.59 -16.91
N GLU A 156 1.31 2.50 -17.79
CA GLU A 156 1.39 3.93 -17.51
C GLU A 156 0.01 4.48 -17.08
N GLU A 157 -1.06 4.10 -17.76
CA GLU A 157 -2.42 4.51 -17.43
C GLU A 157 -2.87 4.03 -16.04
N GLU A 158 -2.58 2.78 -15.66
CA GLU A 158 -2.87 2.26 -14.32
C GLU A 158 -2.09 3.00 -13.23
N VAL A 159 -0.84 3.35 -13.52
CA VAL A 159 0.00 4.15 -12.61
C VAL A 159 -0.55 5.55 -12.45
N ASP A 160 -0.92 6.22 -13.53
CA ASP A 160 -1.46 7.58 -13.49
C ASP A 160 -2.74 7.64 -12.66
N ILE A 161 -3.66 6.69 -12.84
CA ILE A 161 -4.88 6.60 -12.06
C ILE A 161 -4.57 6.36 -10.58
N LEU A 162 -3.79 5.33 -10.26
CA LEU A 162 -3.50 4.98 -8.87
C LEU A 162 -2.68 6.05 -8.16
N SER A 163 -1.68 6.61 -8.84
CA SER A 163 -0.86 7.71 -8.33
C SER A 163 -1.71 8.96 -8.06
N GLY A 164 -2.68 9.26 -8.93
CA GLY A 164 -3.66 10.32 -8.73
C GLY A 164 -4.44 10.10 -7.43
N PHE A 165 -5.02 8.92 -7.24
CA PHE A 165 -5.74 8.58 -6.01
C PHE A 165 -4.85 8.65 -4.76
N MET A 166 -3.60 8.17 -4.85
CA MET A 166 -2.64 8.22 -3.74
C MET A 166 -2.23 9.65 -3.38
N LYS A 167 -2.17 10.58 -4.36
CA LYS A 167 -1.97 12.01 -4.11
C LYS A 167 -3.16 12.61 -3.36
N GLU A 168 -4.38 12.31 -3.80
CA GLU A 168 -5.59 12.80 -3.13
C GLU A 168 -5.73 12.30 -1.70
N VAL A 169 -5.26 11.09 -1.37
CA VAL A 169 -5.19 10.61 0.02
C VAL A 169 -4.34 11.54 0.90
N VAL A 170 -3.28 12.15 0.34
CA VAL A 170 -2.41 13.09 1.04
C VAL A 170 -2.98 14.51 1.04
N THR A 171 -3.64 14.94 -0.03
CA THR A 171 -4.15 16.32 -0.13
C THR A 171 -5.46 16.53 0.64
N ASP A 172 -6.39 15.59 0.53
CA ASP A 172 -7.76 15.70 1.10
C ASP A 172 -8.19 14.50 1.93
N GLY A 173 -7.43 13.40 1.90
CA GLY A 173 -7.82 12.13 2.53
C GLY A 173 -7.21 11.86 3.90
N THR A 174 -7.06 10.58 4.18
CA THR A 174 -6.63 10.05 5.49
C THR A 174 -5.16 10.37 5.85
N ALA A 175 -4.32 10.78 4.88
CA ALA A 175 -2.92 11.17 5.10
C ALA A 175 -2.66 12.68 5.03
N ARG A 176 -3.69 13.54 5.13
CA ARG A 176 -3.59 15.00 4.99
C ARG A 176 -2.62 15.70 5.93
N LYS A 177 -2.15 15.05 7.00
CA LYS A 177 -1.10 15.59 7.88
C LYS A 177 0.27 15.72 7.19
N ILE A 178 0.46 15.08 6.02
CA ILE A 178 1.66 15.24 5.19
C ILE A 178 1.53 16.46 4.27
N SER A 179 0.31 16.91 3.97
CA SER A 179 0.08 18.03 3.04
C SER A 179 0.56 19.39 3.59
N GLY A 180 0.76 20.35 2.70
CA GLY A 180 1.12 21.73 3.04
C GLY A 180 2.62 21.98 3.17
N GLU A 181 3.47 21.00 2.85
CA GLU A 181 4.92 21.13 2.79
C GLU A 181 5.40 21.64 1.42
N GLU A 182 6.70 21.94 1.30
CA GLU A 182 7.32 22.34 0.03
C GLU A 182 7.46 21.17 -0.95
N TYR A 183 7.22 19.95 -0.50
CA TYR A 183 7.22 18.74 -1.31
C TYR A 183 5.81 18.20 -1.52
N THR A 184 5.65 17.40 -2.55
CA THR A 184 4.45 16.60 -2.77
C THR A 184 4.69 15.17 -2.28
N ALA A 185 3.62 14.48 -1.92
CA ALA A 185 3.68 13.07 -1.57
C ALA A 185 2.43 12.33 -2.06
N ALA A 186 2.55 11.03 -2.19
CA ALA A 186 1.45 10.15 -2.51
C ALA A 186 1.51 8.92 -1.61
N GLY A 187 0.36 8.38 -1.18
CA GLY A 187 0.36 7.21 -0.31
C GLY A 187 -1.03 6.71 0.07
N LYS A 188 -1.03 5.68 0.90
CA LYS A 188 -2.26 5.08 1.45
C LYS A 188 -2.05 4.72 2.91
N THR A 189 -3.01 5.05 3.74
CA THR A 189 -3.07 4.64 5.14
C THR A 189 -3.70 3.25 5.28
N GLY A 190 -3.37 2.56 6.34
CA GLY A 190 -4.01 1.32 6.77
C GLY A 190 -4.19 1.28 8.28
N SER A 191 -5.25 0.64 8.72
CA SER A 191 -5.50 0.30 10.13
C SER A 191 -5.79 -1.21 10.15
N ALA A 192 -4.76 -2.00 10.46
CA ALA A 192 -4.86 -3.46 10.43
C ALA A 192 -5.20 -3.97 11.82
N GLU A 193 -6.42 -4.44 12.00
CA GLU A 193 -6.88 -5.05 13.25
C GLU A 193 -6.30 -6.46 13.39
N TYR A 194 -5.93 -6.83 14.60
CA TYR A 194 -5.55 -8.19 14.96
C TYR A 194 -6.21 -8.61 16.26
N GLY A 195 -6.35 -9.89 16.43
CA GLY A 195 -6.93 -10.49 17.62
C GLY A 195 -7.56 -11.83 17.34
N SER A 196 -7.82 -12.57 18.40
CA SER A 196 -8.56 -13.83 18.36
C SER A 196 -9.49 -13.90 19.56
N GLU A 197 -10.56 -14.71 19.49
CA GLU A 197 -11.46 -14.94 20.62
C GLU A 197 -10.67 -15.30 21.89
N GLY A 198 -10.70 -14.39 22.89
CA GLY A 198 -9.99 -14.53 24.16
C GLY A 198 -8.50 -14.21 24.14
N GLY A 199 -7.95 -13.66 23.04
CA GLY A 199 -6.57 -13.17 22.92
C GLY A 199 -6.39 -11.67 23.07
N ALA A 200 -5.17 -11.17 22.88
CA ALA A 200 -4.91 -9.75 22.78
C ALA A 200 -5.50 -9.22 21.48
N GLU A 201 -6.12 -8.05 21.56
CA GLU A 201 -6.69 -7.34 20.43
C GLU A 201 -6.03 -5.98 20.30
N GLY A 202 -5.80 -5.53 19.07
CA GLY A 202 -5.20 -4.22 18.82
C GLY A 202 -5.28 -3.83 17.35
N THR A 203 -4.67 -2.70 17.02
CA THR A 203 -4.67 -2.16 15.66
C THR A 203 -3.27 -1.68 15.31
N HIS A 204 -2.69 -2.24 14.26
CA HIS A 204 -1.45 -1.75 13.68
C HIS A 204 -1.73 -0.59 12.74
N SER A 205 -0.99 0.50 12.96
CA SER A 205 -1.05 1.70 12.14
C SER A 205 -0.10 1.57 10.94
N TRP A 206 -0.62 1.74 9.72
CA TRP A 206 0.16 1.62 8.49
C TRP A 206 0.11 2.89 7.64
N PHE A 207 1.23 3.16 6.98
CA PHE A 207 1.31 4.07 5.84
C PHE A 207 2.30 3.50 4.82
N VAL A 208 1.89 3.50 3.55
CA VAL A 208 2.76 3.19 2.41
C VAL A 208 2.67 4.31 1.40
N GLY A 209 3.81 4.72 0.83
CA GLY A 209 3.79 5.83 -0.11
C GLY A 209 5.17 6.28 -0.54
N TYR A 210 5.23 7.42 -1.19
CA TYR A 210 6.46 7.97 -1.71
C TYR A 210 6.46 9.50 -1.68
N LEU A 211 7.66 10.05 -1.62
CA LEU A 211 7.96 11.47 -1.61
C LEU A 211 8.23 11.96 -3.03
N ASP A 212 7.86 13.22 -3.28
CA ASP A 212 7.97 13.91 -4.57
C ASP A 212 7.11 13.20 -5.63
N ALA A 213 5.80 13.36 -5.50
CA ALA A 213 4.82 12.62 -6.29
C ALA A 213 4.93 12.87 -7.82
N GLU A 214 5.54 13.97 -8.23
CA GLU A 214 5.80 14.28 -9.65
C GLU A 214 7.15 13.70 -10.14
N ASN A 215 8.13 13.54 -9.23
CA ASN A 215 9.46 13.03 -9.54
C ASN A 215 9.98 12.19 -8.36
N PRO A 216 9.40 10.99 -8.13
CA PRO A 216 9.60 10.22 -6.92
C PRO A 216 11.07 9.96 -6.56
N LYS A 217 11.42 10.21 -5.29
CA LYS A 217 12.79 10.12 -4.78
C LYS A 217 12.94 9.10 -3.66
N LEU A 218 11.89 8.88 -2.90
CA LEU A 218 11.90 8.00 -1.72
C LEU A 218 10.56 7.30 -1.59
N ALA A 219 10.55 5.99 -1.61
CA ALA A 219 9.40 5.17 -1.25
C ALA A 219 9.57 4.60 0.16
N ILE A 220 8.49 4.57 0.92
CA ILE A 220 8.50 4.07 2.30
C ILE A 220 7.29 3.18 2.59
N SER A 221 7.49 2.31 3.56
CA SER A 221 6.42 1.62 4.27
C SER A 221 6.65 1.76 5.76
N VAL A 222 5.66 2.21 6.48
CA VAL A 222 5.70 2.43 7.92
C VAL A 222 4.64 1.58 8.58
N ILE A 223 5.04 0.80 9.58
CA ILE A 223 4.13 0.12 10.51
C ILE A 223 4.46 0.55 11.93
N ILE A 224 3.43 0.82 12.72
CA ILE A 224 3.54 1.02 14.17
C ILE A 224 2.59 0.03 14.82
N GLU A 225 3.15 -0.99 15.46
CA GLU A 225 2.38 -1.99 16.19
C GLU A 225 1.62 -1.31 17.33
N ASP A 226 0.35 -1.68 17.49
CA ASP A 226 -0.58 -1.05 18.46
C ASP A 226 -0.68 0.48 18.35
N GLY A 227 -0.39 0.99 17.15
CA GLY A 227 -0.37 2.42 16.88
C GLY A 227 -1.76 3.05 16.62
N GLY A 228 -2.84 2.27 16.67
CA GLY A 228 -4.18 2.73 16.32
C GLY A 228 -4.35 2.95 14.81
N SER A 229 -5.04 4.01 14.41
CA SER A 229 -5.28 4.27 12.97
C SER A 229 -4.02 4.71 12.21
N GLY A 230 -3.99 4.45 10.90
CA GLY A 230 -2.91 4.89 10.02
C GLY A 230 -2.65 6.39 10.09
N SER A 231 -3.72 7.18 10.16
CA SER A 231 -3.67 8.65 10.25
C SER A 231 -3.14 9.16 11.58
N SER A 232 -3.24 8.37 12.67
CA SER A 232 -2.82 8.80 14.02
C SER A 232 -1.33 8.65 14.27
N SER A 233 -0.70 7.59 13.80
CA SER A 233 0.68 7.22 14.15
C SER A 233 1.60 7.03 12.95
N ALA A 234 1.24 6.20 11.97
CA ALA A 234 2.10 5.92 10.83
C ALA A 234 2.29 7.13 9.90
N VAL A 235 1.23 7.93 9.67
CA VAL A 235 1.31 9.16 8.86
C VAL A 235 2.25 10.20 9.47
N PRO A 236 2.18 10.54 10.77
CA PRO A 236 3.17 11.41 11.40
C PRO A 236 4.61 10.88 11.33
N ALA A 237 4.81 9.57 11.51
CA ALA A 237 6.13 8.97 11.37
C ALA A 237 6.67 9.05 9.94
N ALA A 238 5.82 8.77 8.95
CA ALA A 238 6.16 8.94 7.54
C ALA A 238 6.55 10.38 7.21
N LYS A 239 5.78 11.36 7.72
CA LYS A 239 6.08 12.78 7.57
C LYS A 239 7.45 13.13 8.10
N MET A 240 7.82 12.65 9.29
CA MET A 240 9.16 12.90 9.86
C MET A 240 10.29 12.39 8.95
N VAL A 241 10.10 11.23 8.30
CA VAL A 241 11.08 10.68 7.35
C VAL A 241 11.15 11.56 6.09
N PHE A 242 10.01 11.96 5.54
CA PHE A 242 9.93 12.83 4.38
C PHE A 242 10.55 14.21 4.63
N ASP A 243 10.21 14.85 5.77
CA ASP A 243 10.80 16.13 6.18
C ASP A 243 12.33 16.01 6.30
N LYS A 244 12.82 14.97 6.98
CA LYS A 244 14.26 14.72 7.14
C LYS A 244 14.96 14.57 5.79
N TRP A 245 14.38 13.78 4.89
CA TRP A 245 14.95 13.57 3.56
C TRP A 245 14.95 14.88 2.76
N TRP A 246 13.81 15.58 2.71
CA TRP A 246 13.64 16.80 1.91
C TRP A 246 14.51 17.95 2.38
N TYR A 247 14.49 18.25 3.67
CA TYR A 247 15.17 19.43 4.19
C TYR A 247 16.65 19.22 4.54
N GLU A 248 17.10 17.98 4.72
CA GLU A 248 18.46 17.72 5.21
C GLU A 248 19.29 16.79 4.31
N LEU A 249 18.70 15.74 3.71
CA LEU A 249 19.47 14.69 3.07
C LEU A 249 19.59 14.83 1.55
N GLN A 250 18.63 15.40 0.86
CA GLN A 250 18.65 15.52 -0.61
C GLN A 250 19.83 16.31 -1.17
N TYR A 251 20.41 17.19 -0.37
CA TYR A 251 21.57 18.01 -0.75
C TYR A 251 22.93 17.34 -0.43
N GLN A 252 22.91 16.13 0.14
CA GLN A 252 24.12 15.39 0.50
C GLN A 252 24.47 14.29 -0.52
N GLN A 253 23.63 14.11 -1.54
CA GLN A 253 23.82 13.22 -2.68
C GLN A 253 24.33 14.02 -3.88
#